data_e7ed69a5c248dbc84c52cb58284a7590
#
_entry.id   e7ed69a5c248dbc84c52cb58284a7590
#
_cell.length_a   1.000
_cell.length_b   1.000
_cell.length_c   1.000
_cell.angle_alpha   90.00
_cell.angle_beta   90.00
_cell.angle_gamma   90.00
#
_symmetry.space_group_name_H-M   'P 1'
#
loop_
_entity.id
_entity.type
_entity.pdbx_description
1 polymer ?
#
loop_
_entity_poly.entity_id
_entity_poly.type
_entity_poly.pdbx_seq_one_letter_code
_entity_poly.pdbx_strand_id
1 'polypeptide(L)'
;MASKEPPHPEEAAHGSARSAVRRQLSRRTHPVDPAKPTRRLCIGIVTGPHGVRGALRIKSFTDVPEDIARYGPVEDEDGRRRFELSLRGAAKGVLIASLSGVDDRDQAEALRGLRLYLPRTALPPPGPEEYYHADLIGLEAVLGDGTLVGRVRAIYDFGAGDTLELARPDAPPVMVPFTRAIVTVVEPERGRLVLELPPGLLDDAEP
;
A
#
# COMPACT_ATOMS: atom_id res chain seq x y z
N MET A 1 20.43 -2.81 -44.63
CA MET A 1 19.38 -1.90 -44.16
C MET A 1 18.43 -2.74 -43.32
N ALA A 2 18.58 -2.72 -42.00
CA ALA A 2 17.76 -3.46 -41.09
C ALA A 2 16.67 -2.52 -40.54
N SER A 3 15.41 -2.81 -40.88
CA SER A 3 14.24 -2.10 -40.40
C SER A 3 13.99 -2.45 -38.94
N LYS A 4 14.09 -1.45 -38.11
CA LYS A 4 13.82 -1.54 -36.66
C LYS A 4 12.32 -1.39 -36.47
N GLU A 5 11.67 -2.49 -36.07
CA GLU A 5 10.27 -2.53 -35.74
C GLU A 5 10.02 -1.76 -34.41
N PRO A 6 8.99 -0.91 -34.30
CA PRO A 6 8.70 -0.19 -33.08
C PRO A 6 8.09 -1.15 -32.05
N PRO A 7 8.34 -0.96 -30.76
CA PRO A 7 7.80 -1.83 -29.71
C PRO A 7 6.27 -1.70 -29.59
N HIS A 8 5.62 -2.83 -29.37
CA HIS A 8 4.17 -2.96 -29.19
C HIS A 8 3.67 -2.08 -28.02
N PRO A 9 2.53 -1.39 -28.18
CA PRO A 9 2.01 -0.44 -27.18
C PRO A 9 1.44 -1.09 -25.90
N GLU A 10 1.31 -2.42 -25.83
CA GLU A 10 0.75 -3.12 -24.67
C GLU A 10 1.71 -3.25 -23.48
N GLU A 11 3.02 -3.29 -23.71
CA GLU A 11 3.99 -3.46 -22.61
C GLU A 11 4.17 -2.20 -21.74
N ALA A 12 3.96 -1.02 -22.31
CA ALA A 12 4.14 0.24 -21.61
C ALA A 12 3.00 0.55 -20.61
N ALA A 13 1.79 0.01 -20.85
CA ALA A 13 0.63 0.28 -20.01
C ALA A 13 0.63 -0.52 -18.69
N HIS A 14 1.26 -1.70 -18.67
CA HIS A 14 1.27 -2.58 -17.49
C HIS A 14 2.28 -2.14 -16.41
N GLY A 15 3.36 -1.48 -16.78
CA GLY A 15 4.37 -0.97 -15.85
C GLY A 15 3.89 0.25 -15.04
N SER A 16 3.11 1.12 -15.68
CA SER A 16 2.62 2.37 -15.05
C SER A 16 1.56 2.13 -13.97
N ALA A 17 0.61 1.22 -14.20
CA ALA A 17 -0.44 0.92 -13.23
C ALA A 17 0.09 0.23 -11.95
N ARG A 18 1.15 -0.56 -12.07
CA ARG A 18 1.79 -1.26 -10.95
C ARG A 18 2.57 -0.32 -10.03
N SER A 19 3.28 0.63 -10.61
CA SER A 19 3.99 1.69 -9.88
C SER A 19 3.04 2.61 -9.12
N ALA A 20 1.87 2.79 -9.65
CA ALA A 20 0.87 3.72 -9.18
C ALA A 20 0.11 3.24 -7.92
N VAL A 21 -0.30 1.96 -7.86
CA VAL A 21 -0.87 1.34 -6.64
C VAL A 21 0.12 1.40 -5.47
N ARG A 22 1.41 1.34 -5.78
CA ARG A 22 2.51 1.44 -4.83
C ARG A 22 2.59 2.81 -4.15
N ARG A 23 2.43 3.93 -4.88
CA ARG A 23 2.57 5.30 -4.35
C ARG A 23 1.45 5.74 -3.42
N GLN A 24 0.25 5.30 -3.64
CA GLN A 24 -0.91 5.80 -2.87
C GLN A 24 -1.16 5.04 -1.58
N LEU A 25 -0.74 3.78 -1.50
CA LEU A 25 -0.70 3.06 -0.23
C LEU A 25 0.30 3.69 0.75
N SER A 26 1.26 4.52 0.26
CA SER A 26 2.24 5.22 1.08
C SER A 26 1.76 6.52 1.71
N ARG A 27 0.77 7.20 1.12
CA ARG A 27 0.38 8.55 1.56
C ARG A 27 -0.48 8.63 2.82
N ARG A 28 -0.91 7.50 3.38
CA ARG A 28 -1.68 7.46 4.63
C ARG A 28 -1.18 6.32 5.50
N THR A 29 -0.25 6.64 6.37
CA THR A 29 0.10 5.83 7.52
C THR A 29 -1.12 5.66 8.41
N HIS A 30 -1.84 4.55 8.25
CA HIS A 30 -2.61 4.03 9.36
C HIS A 30 -1.63 3.29 10.26
N PRO A 31 -1.73 3.43 11.59
CA PRO A 31 -0.94 2.62 12.51
C PRO A 31 -1.24 1.16 12.19
N VAL A 32 -0.26 0.49 11.60
CA VAL A 32 -0.29 -0.96 11.39
C VAL A 32 0.14 -1.56 12.71
N ASP A 33 -0.69 -2.46 13.24
CA ASP A 33 -0.31 -3.27 14.39
C ASP A 33 0.89 -4.15 13.98
N PRO A 34 2.10 -3.93 14.52
CA PRO A 34 3.30 -4.67 14.11
C PRO A 34 3.23 -6.17 14.46
N ALA A 35 2.24 -6.59 15.24
CA ALA A 35 2.06 -7.98 15.67
C ALA A 35 1.29 -8.85 14.66
N LYS A 36 0.69 -8.26 13.61
CA LYS A 36 0.00 -9.03 12.57
C LYS A 36 0.64 -8.74 11.21
N PRO A 37 1.27 -9.72 10.56
CA PRO A 37 1.63 -9.58 9.16
C PRO A 37 0.34 -9.26 8.39
N THR A 38 0.27 -8.08 7.82
CA THR A 38 -0.94 -7.55 7.18
C THR A 38 -1.22 -8.36 5.93
N ARG A 39 -1.95 -9.45 6.08
CA ARG A 39 -2.42 -10.27 4.94
C ARG A 39 -3.46 -9.53 4.10
N ARG A 40 -3.83 -8.30 4.50
CA ARG A 40 -4.85 -7.47 3.84
C ARG A 40 -4.40 -6.04 3.70
N LEU A 41 -4.72 -5.42 2.57
CA LEU A 41 -4.38 -4.04 2.24
C LEU A 41 -5.66 -3.20 2.17
N CYS A 42 -5.70 -2.11 2.92
CA CYS A 42 -6.80 -1.16 2.84
C CYS A 42 -6.70 -0.35 1.54
N ILE A 43 -7.67 -0.54 0.66
CA ILE A 43 -7.72 0.08 -0.67
C ILE A 43 -8.77 1.17 -0.80
N GLY A 44 -9.60 1.38 0.23
CA GLY A 44 -10.61 2.43 0.21
C GLY A 44 -11.46 2.47 1.48
N ILE A 45 -12.34 3.44 1.52
CA ILE A 45 -13.30 3.63 2.61
C ILE A 45 -14.65 4.07 2.05
N VAL A 46 -15.73 3.50 2.57
CA VAL A 46 -17.10 3.94 2.29
C VAL A 46 -17.35 5.26 3.02
N THR A 47 -17.70 6.31 2.27
CA THR A 47 -17.96 7.64 2.84
C THR A 47 -19.44 7.91 3.08
N GLY A 48 -20.33 7.09 2.53
CA GLY A 48 -21.77 7.15 2.73
C GLY A 48 -22.58 6.65 1.54
N PRO A 49 -23.92 6.67 1.64
CA PRO A 49 -24.81 6.22 0.58
C PRO A 49 -24.87 7.21 -0.58
N HIS A 50 -25.22 6.70 -1.75
CA HIS A 50 -25.54 7.48 -2.94
C HIS A 50 -26.89 7.08 -3.49
N GLY A 51 -27.84 8.01 -3.50
CA GLY A 51 -29.22 7.71 -3.95
C GLY A 51 -29.98 6.80 -2.98
N VAL A 52 -30.95 6.03 -3.53
CA VAL A 52 -31.89 5.21 -2.74
C VAL A 52 -31.73 3.70 -2.99
N ARG A 53 -30.93 3.29 -3.98
CA ARG A 53 -30.80 1.90 -4.45
C ARG A 53 -29.50 1.25 -3.99
N GLY A 54 -29.07 1.47 -2.75
CA GLY A 54 -27.90 0.81 -2.18
C GLY A 54 -26.53 1.21 -2.75
N ALA A 55 -26.48 2.19 -3.66
CA ALA A 55 -25.19 2.68 -4.14
C ALA A 55 -24.44 3.45 -3.05
N LEU A 56 -23.13 3.39 -3.10
CA LEU A 56 -22.20 3.92 -2.10
C LEU A 56 -21.23 4.93 -2.73
N ARG A 57 -20.82 5.88 -1.93
CA ARG A 57 -19.66 6.73 -2.22
C ARG A 57 -18.43 6.09 -1.58
N ILE A 58 -17.41 5.85 -2.37
CA ILE A 58 -16.16 5.23 -1.92
C ILE A 58 -15.00 6.17 -2.23
N LYS A 59 -14.21 6.48 -1.23
CA LYS A 59 -12.92 7.11 -1.41
C LYS A 59 -11.90 6.00 -1.62
N SER A 60 -11.38 5.90 -2.84
CA SER A 60 -10.31 4.96 -3.16
C SER A 60 -8.97 5.47 -2.64
N PHE A 61 -8.08 4.52 -2.31
CA PHE A 61 -6.69 4.73 -1.95
C PHE A 61 -5.74 4.17 -3.02
N THR A 62 -6.28 3.68 -4.14
CA THR A 62 -5.51 3.29 -5.31
C THR A 62 -5.13 4.54 -6.12
N ASP A 63 -4.04 4.49 -6.86
CA ASP A 63 -3.53 5.63 -7.62
C ASP A 63 -4.49 6.04 -8.74
N VAL A 64 -4.96 5.07 -9.50
CA VAL A 64 -6.12 5.23 -10.37
C VAL A 64 -7.33 4.80 -9.54
N PRO A 65 -8.22 5.72 -9.13
CA PRO A 65 -9.31 5.39 -8.21
C PRO A 65 -10.20 4.24 -8.69
N GLU A 66 -10.41 4.14 -10.00
CA GLU A 66 -11.25 3.13 -10.64
C GLU A 66 -10.65 1.72 -10.56
N ASP A 67 -9.35 1.59 -10.38
CA ASP A 67 -8.67 0.30 -10.27
C ASP A 67 -9.10 -0.50 -9.02
N ILE A 68 -9.74 0.14 -8.05
CA ILE A 68 -10.30 -0.55 -6.88
C ILE A 68 -11.22 -1.72 -7.27
N ALA A 69 -11.90 -1.63 -8.43
CA ALA A 69 -12.80 -2.67 -8.93
C ALA A 69 -12.08 -3.79 -9.71
N ARG A 70 -10.79 -3.61 -10.04
CA ARG A 70 -10.04 -4.56 -10.89
C ARG A 70 -9.39 -5.70 -10.12
N TYR A 71 -9.23 -5.53 -8.81
CA TYR A 71 -8.52 -6.50 -7.98
C TYR A 71 -9.40 -7.61 -7.42
N GLY A 72 -10.68 -7.65 -7.83
CA GLY A 72 -11.65 -8.65 -7.37
C GLY A 72 -12.40 -8.20 -6.12
N PRO A 73 -13.02 -9.16 -5.41
CA PRO A 73 -13.86 -8.85 -4.26
C PRO A 73 -13.07 -8.18 -3.15
N VAL A 74 -13.72 -7.21 -2.49
CA VAL A 74 -13.18 -6.51 -1.33
C VAL A 74 -13.70 -7.11 -0.03
N GLU A 75 -12.94 -6.99 1.04
CA GLU A 75 -13.28 -7.54 2.35
C GLU A 75 -13.34 -6.42 3.40
N ASP A 76 -13.99 -6.69 4.53
CA ASP A 76 -13.83 -5.86 5.72
C ASP A 76 -12.47 -6.13 6.41
N GLU A 77 -12.17 -5.38 7.46
CA GLU A 77 -10.88 -5.44 8.15
C GLU A 77 -10.57 -6.84 8.69
N ASP A 78 -11.58 -7.54 9.20
CA ASP A 78 -11.44 -8.90 9.74
C ASP A 78 -11.50 -9.98 8.64
N GLY A 79 -11.89 -9.63 7.41
CA GLY A 79 -12.13 -10.57 6.30
C GLY A 79 -13.34 -11.47 6.50
N ARG A 80 -14.26 -11.06 7.39
CA ARG A 80 -15.49 -11.82 7.66
C ARG A 80 -16.57 -11.57 6.63
N ARG A 81 -16.60 -10.35 6.09
CA ARG A 81 -17.52 -9.97 5.03
C ARG A 81 -16.75 -9.74 3.75
N ARG A 82 -17.28 -10.28 2.66
CA ARG A 82 -16.73 -10.17 1.33
C ARG A 82 -17.79 -9.58 0.39
N PHE A 83 -17.39 -8.62 -0.41
CA PHE A 83 -18.29 -7.90 -1.30
C PHE A 83 -17.73 -7.89 -2.72
N GLU A 84 -18.57 -8.19 -3.70
CA GLU A 84 -18.28 -7.85 -5.09
C GLU A 84 -18.52 -6.35 -5.29
N LEU A 85 -17.51 -5.64 -5.77
CA LEU A 85 -17.56 -4.22 -6.01
C LEU A 85 -17.76 -3.94 -7.49
N SER A 86 -18.81 -3.20 -7.81
CA SER A 86 -19.14 -2.78 -9.18
C SER A 86 -19.20 -1.27 -9.26
N LEU A 87 -18.35 -0.66 -10.10
CA LEU A 87 -18.36 0.78 -10.32
C LEU A 87 -19.63 1.19 -11.11
N ARG A 88 -20.21 2.31 -10.69
CA ARG A 88 -21.35 2.98 -11.35
C ARG A 88 -20.94 4.31 -11.97
N GLY A 89 -19.85 4.90 -11.51
CA GLY A 89 -19.30 6.16 -11.98
C GLY A 89 -18.38 6.81 -10.97
N ALA A 90 -17.98 8.04 -11.26
CA ALA A 90 -17.19 8.88 -10.37
C ALA A 90 -17.77 10.29 -10.37
N ALA A 91 -17.77 10.93 -9.20
CA ALA A 91 -18.22 12.31 -9.04
C ALA A 91 -17.36 13.03 -7.99
N LYS A 92 -16.76 14.18 -8.36
CA LYS A 92 -15.98 15.05 -7.46
C LYS A 92 -14.88 14.32 -6.71
N GLY A 93 -14.14 13.41 -7.39
CA GLY A 93 -13.03 12.65 -6.78
C GLY A 93 -13.46 11.50 -5.85
N VAL A 94 -14.75 11.14 -5.87
CA VAL A 94 -15.32 10.02 -5.12
C VAL A 94 -15.93 9.05 -6.11
N LEU A 95 -15.70 7.76 -5.92
CA LEU A 95 -16.31 6.71 -6.72
C LEU A 95 -17.75 6.46 -6.24
N ILE A 96 -18.62 6.19 -7.19
CA ILE A 96 -19.95 5.66 -6.94
C ILE A 96 -19.91 4.20 -7.32
N ALA A 97 -20.23 3.32 -6.38
CA ALA A 97 -20.16 1.87 -6.57
C ALA A 97 -21.33 1.17 -5.88
N SER A 98 -21.59 -0.07 -6.30
CA SER A 98 -22.44 -1.01 -5.58
C SER A 98 -21.58 -2.08 -4.94
N LEU A 99 -21.98 -2.54 -3.76
CA LEU A 99 -21.45 -3.73 -3.12
C LEU A 99 -22.52 -4.81 -3.10
N SER A 100 -22.14 -6.06 -3.33
CA SER A 100 -23.08 -7.19 -3.29
C SER A 100 -23.78 -7.27 -1.94
N GLY A 101 -25.10 -7.51 -1.95
CA GLY A 101 -25.91 -7.58 -0.74
C GLY A 101 -26.24 -6.22 -0.10
N VAL A 102 -26.08 -5.11 -0.86
CA VAL A 102 -26.46 -3.75 -0.44
C VAL A 102 -27.43 -3.19 -1.47
N ASP A 103 -28.73 -3.29 -1.17
CA ASP A 103 -29.80 -3.04 -2.12
C ASP A 103 -30.61 -1.77 -1.84
N ASP A 104 -30.47 -1.22 -0.64
CA ASP A 104 -31.20 -0.03 -0.20
C ASP A 104 -30.27 0.99 0.49
N ARG A 105 -30.88 2.16 0.79
CA ARG A 105 -30.16 3.29 1.39
C ARG A 105 -29.74 3.03 2.84
N ASP A 106 -30.55 2.31 3.60
CA ASP A 106 -30.31 2.09 5.03
C ASP A 106 -29.15 1.12 5.22
N GLN A 107 -29.10 0.06 4.41
CA GLN A 107 -27.97 -0.86 4.34
C GLN A 107 -26.68 -0.12 3.90
N ALA A 108 -26.79 0.78 2.91
CA ALA A 108 -25.66 1.58 2.47
C ALA A 108 -25.17 2.57 3.56
N GLU A 109 -26.08 3.18 4.32
CA GLU A 109 -25.74 4.05 5.43
C GLU A 109 -25.06 3.29 6.56
N ALA A 110 -25.50 2.06 6.86
CA ALA A 110 -24.89 1.20 7.87
C ALA A 110 -23.41 0.84 7.54
N LEU A 111 -23.01 0.94 6.28
CA LEU A 111 -21.62 0.72 5.84
C LEU A 111 -20.76 1.99 5.85
N ARG A 112 -21.29 3.13 6.26
CA ARG A 112 -20.50 4.36 6.37
C ARG A 112 -19.31 4.14 7.31
N GLY A 113 -18.12 4.51 6.84
CA GLY A 113 -16.87 4.33 7.57
C GLY A 113 -16.25 2.93 7.40
N LEU A 114 -16.93 1.99 6.72
CA LEU A 114 -16.35 0.68 6.42
C LEU A 114 -15.10 0.86 5.58
N ARG A 115 -13.99 0.31 6.05
CA ARG A 115 -12.75 0.21 5.27
C ARG A 115 -12.81 -1.04 4.41
N LEU A 116 -12.36 -0.90 3.17
CA LEU A 116 -12.35 -1.95 2.16
C LEU A 116 -10.93 -2.47 1.99
N TYR A 117 -10.75 -3.76 2.14
CA TYR A 117 -9.47 -4.42 2.08
C TYR A 117 -9.40 -5.42 0.93
N LEU A 118 -8.20 -5.67 0.45
CA LEU A 118 -7.88 -6.79 -0.42
C LEU A 118 -6.97 -7.77 0.32
N PRO A 119 -7.17 -9.08 0.14
CA PRO A 119 -6.14 -10.04 0.54
C PRO A 119 -4.86 -9.78 -0.27
N ARG A 120 -3.71 -9.90 0.37
CA ARG A 120 -2.40 -9.68 -0.27
C ARG A 120 -2.24 -10.51 -1.55
N THR A 121 -2.85 -11.69 -1.58
CA THR A 121 -2.82 -12.63 -2.71
C THR A 121 -3.61 -12.16 -3.93
N ALA A 122 -4.52 -11.20 -3.77
CA ALA A 122 -5.26 -10.62 -4.89
C ALA A 122 -4.45 -9.57 -5.65
N LEU A 123 -3.35 -9.08 -5.07
CA LEU A 123 -2.46 -8.15 -5.75
C LEU A 123 -1.49 -8.90 -6.65
N PRO A 124 -1.17 -8.36 -7.84
CA PRO A 124 -0.14 -8.93 -8.68
C PRO A 124 1.19 -9.01 -7.90
N PRO A 125 2.06 -9.99 -8.19
CA PRO A 125 3.40 -10.00 -7.61
C PRO A 125 4.11 -8.70 -7.98
N PRO A 126 4.88 -8.10 -7.05
CA PRO A 126 5.70 -6.94 -7.38
C PRO A 126 6.72 -7.32 -8.45
N GLY A 127 7.10 -6.35 -9.28
CA GLY A 127 8.20 -6.55 -10.22
C GLY A 127 9.54 -6.79 -9.50
N PRO A 128 10.58 -7.17 -10.25
CA PRO A 128 11.92 -7.24 -9.69
C PRO A 128 12.27 -5.92 -8.99
N GLU A 129 12.69 -5.99 -7.73
CA GLU A 129 13.07 -4.83 -6.89
C GLU A 129 11.93 -3.83 -6.59
N GLU A 130 10.69 -4.20 -6.84
CA GLU A 130 9.52 -3.48 -6.39
C GLU A 130 8.97 -4.15 -5.13
N TYR A 131 8.58 -3.33 -4.14
CA TYR A 131 8.00 -3.80 -2.90
C TYR A 131 6.74 -3.01 -2.60
N TYR A 132 5.71 -3.68 -2.11
CA TYR A 132 4.58 -2.97 -1.53
C TYR A 132 4.99 -2.44 -0.16
N HIS A 133 4.67 -1.19 0.14
CA HIS A 133 5.00 -0.59 1.44
C HIS A 133 4.45 -1.41 2.61
N ALA A 134 3.29 -2.03 2.44
CA ALA A 134 2.71 -2.91 3.45
C ALA A 134 3.55 -4.18 3.72
N ASP A 135 4.35 -4.63 2.76
CA ASP A 135 5.25 -5.77 2.94
C ASP A 135 6.55 -5.36 3.65
N LEU A 136 6.88 -4.07 3.64
CA LEU A 136 8.08 -3.53 4.28
C LEU A 136 7.82 -3.12 5.75
N ILE A 137 6.61 -2.65 6.06
CA ILE A 137 6.25 -2.24 7.42
C ILE A 137 6.29 -3.46 8.36
N GLY A 138 6.98 -3.30 9.48
CA GLY A 138 7.17 -4.36 10.48
C GLY A 138 8.42 -5.21 10.26
N LEU A 139 9.13 -5.08 9.13
CA LEU A 139 10.41 -5.78 8.92
C LEU A 139 11.47 -5.26 9.89
N GLU A 140 12.33 -6.16 10.34
CA GLU A 140 13.52 -5.81 11.08
C GLU A 140 14.58 -5.26 10.12
N ALA A 141 15.13 -4.10 10.47
CA ALA A 141 16.22 -3.47 9.75
C ALA A 141 17.53 -3.84 10.47
N VAL A 142 18.36 -4.61 9.78
CA VAL A 142 19.67 -5.09 10.32
C VAL A 142 20.83 -4.60 9.46
N LEU A 143 22.00 -4.42 10.05
CA LEU A 143 23.23 -4.19 9.30
C LEU A 143 23.75 -5.49 8.66
N GLY A 144 24.73 -5.39 7.79
CA GLY A 144 25.34 -6.53 7.11
C GLY A 144 25.95 -7.58 8.05
N ASP A 145 26.33 -7.20 9.26
CA ASP A 145 26.81 -8.08 10.33
C ASP A 145 25.69 -8.71 11.17
N GLY A 146 24.43 -8.37 10.88
CA GLY A 146 23.25 -8.84 11.60
C GLY A 146 22.83 -7.97 12.80
N THR A 147 23.52 -6.88 13.08
CA THR A 147 23.17 -5.96 14.16
C THR A 147 21.81 -5.33 13.88
N LEU A 148 20.87 -5.42 14.84
CA LEU A 148 19.54 -4.81 14.72
C LEU A 148 19.64 -3.30 14.87
N VAL A 149 19.22 -2.57 13.86
CA VAL A 149 19.08 -1.10 13.87
C VAL A 149 17.71 -0.68 14.40
N GLY A 150 16.67 -1.38 13.97
CA GLY A 150 15.31 -1.07 14.37
C GLY A 150 14.29 -1.85 13.56
N ARG A 151 13.03 -1.40 13.59
CA ARG A 151 11.92 -2.00 12.85
C ARG A 151 11.24 -0.94 12.00
N VAL A 152 10.91 -1.27 10.75
CA VAL A 152 10.19 -0.35 9.85
C VAL A 152 8.81 -0.04 10.45
N ARG A 153 8.61 1.22 10.84
CA ARG A 153 7.37 1.73 11.43
C ARG A 153 6.47 2.39 10.40
N ALA A 154 7.07 3.18 9.52
CA ALA A 154 6.36 3.93 8.49
C ALA A 154 7.25 4.15 7.27
N ILE A 155 6.62 4.52 6.15
CA ILE A 155 7.32 4.89 4.92
C ILE A 155 6.72 6.20 4.44
N TYR A 156 7.57 7.13 4.08
CA TYR A 156 7.20 8.46 3.58
C TYR A 156 7.79 8.70 2.20
N ASP A 157 7.01 9.34 1.33
CA ASP A 157 7.50 9.89 0.08
C ASP A 157 7.46 11.43 0.17
N PHE A 158 8.63 12.04 0.24
CA PHE A 158 8.79 13.50 0.25
C PHE A 158 9.02 14.08 -1.15
N GLY A 159 8.82 13.28 -2.21
CA GLY A 159 9.02 13.70 -3.59
C GLY A 159 10.41 13.38 -4.16
N ALA A 160 11.37 13.00 -3.31
CA ALA A 160 12.71 12.56 -3.69
C ALA A 160 12.90 11.02 -3.62
N GLY A 161 11.81 10.29 -3.39
CA GLY A 161 11.80 8.84 -3.21
C GLY A 161 11.32 8.44 -1.81
N ASP A 162 11.17 7.13 -1.63
CA ASP A 162 10.68 6.57 -0.38
C ASP A 162 11.74 6.67 0.73
N THR A 163 11.31 6.97 1.93
CA THR A 163 12.12 7.04 3.15
C THR A 163 11.48 6.18 4.23
N LEU A 164 12.23 5.28 4.82
CA LEU A 164 11.81 4.41 5.91
C LEU A 164 11.96 5.14 7.25
N GLU A 165 10.94 5.11 8.09
CA GLU A 165 11.06 5.43 9.51
C GLU A 165 11.31 4.14 10.28
N LEU A 166 12.46 4.03 10.93
CA LEU A 166 12.81 2.89 11.76
C LEU A 166 12.58 3.24 13.23
N ALA A 167 11.71 2.49 13.89
CA ALA A 167 11.58 2.54 15.34
C ALA A 167 12.74 1.78 15.96
N ARG A 168 13.52 2.44 16.84
CA ARG A 168 14.63 1.86 17.57
C ARG A 168 14.22 1.54 19.01
N PRO A 169 14.68 0.44 19.63
CA PRO A 169 14.26 0.06 20.98
C PRO A 169 14.61 1.11 22.04
N ASP A 170 15.85 1.65 21.98
CA ASP A 170 16.41 2.48 23.03
C ASP A 170 16.89 3.86 22.53
N ALA A 171 16.41 4.30 21.35
CA ALA A 171 16.81 5.54 20.73
C ALA A 171 15.65 6.18 19.94
N PRO A 172 15.72 7.48 19.62
CA PRO A 172 14.76 8.11 18.75
C PRO A 172 14.63 7.42 17.39
N PRO A 173 13.45 7.48 16.72
CA PRO A 173 13.30 6.93 15.39
C PRO A 173 14.29 7.57 14.41
N VAL A 174 14.80 6.77 13.46
CA VAL A 174 15.70 7.25 12.43
C VAL A 174 15.05 7.15 11.05
N MET A 175 15.31 8.15 10.21
CA MET A 175 14.84 8.19 8.83
C MET A 175 15.93 7.69 7.89
N VAL A 176 15.60 6.66 7.10
CA VAL A 176 16.56 5.99 6.21
C VAL A 176 16.02 6.01 4.79
N PRO A 177 16.75 6.57 3.80
CA PRO A 177 16.33 6.53 2.41
C PRO A 177 16.19 5.09 1.89
N PHE A 178 15.07 4.80 1.24
CA PHE A 178 14.83 3.49 0.63
C PHE A 178 15.45 3.45 -0.78
N THR A 179 16.77 3.33 -0.82
CA THR A 179 17.58 3.24 -2.03
C THR A 179 18.42 1.97 -2.02
N ARG A 180 18.84 1.50 -3.20
CA ARG A 180 19.73 0.31 -3.30
C ARG A 180 21.06 0.49 -2.58
N ALA A 181 21.56 1.72 -2.50
CA ALA A 181 22.80 2.02 -1.81
C ALA A 181 22.69 1.85 -0.29
N ILE A 182 21.48 2.02 0.26
CA ILE A 182 21.22 1.97 1.70
C ILE A 182 20.54 0.65 2.08
N VAL A 183 19.51 0.24 1.32
CA VAL A 183 18.78 -1.02 1.54
C VAL A 183 19.25 -2.02 0.50
N THR A 184 20.23 -2.81 0.86
CA THR A 184 20.93 -3.72 -0.07
C THR A 184 20.16 -5.01 -0.31
N VAL A 185 19.42 -5.49 0.70
CA VAL A 185 18.61 -6.72 0.62
C VAL A 185 17.27 -6.50 1.31
N VAL A 186 16.20 -7.01 0.70
CA VAL A 186 14.85 -7.04 1.30
C VAL A 186 14.35 -8.47 1.26
N GLU A 187 14.11 -9.04 2.44
CA GLU A 187 13.65 -10.43 2.63
C GLU A 187 12.33 -10.43 3.43
N PRO A 188 11.18 -10.12 2.80
CA PRO A 188 9.90 -10.06 3.51
C PRO A 188 9.49 -11.40 4.13
N GLU A 189 9.84 -12.51 3.46
CA GLU A 189 9.56 -13.86 3.96
C GLU A 189 10.35 -14.20 5.23
N ARG A 190 11.51 -13.58 5.42
CA ARG A 190 12.35 -13.70 6.62
C ARG A 190 12.08 -12.60 7.65
N GLY A 191 11.16 -11.69 7.33
CA GLY A 191 10.80 -10.59 8.21
C GLY A 191 11.88 -9.51 8.36
N ARG A 192 12.82 -9.37 7.43
CA ARG A 192 13.97 -8.45 7.57
C ARG A 192 14.35 -7.74 6.27
N LEU A 193 15.08 -6.64 6.45
CA LEU A 193 15.84 -5.97 5.41
C LEU A 193 17.27 -5.66 5.92
N VAL A 194 18.23 -5.63 4.99
CA VAL A 194 19.65 -5.37 5.32
C VAL A 194 20.01 -3.96 4.88
N LEU A 195 20.64 -3.24 5.78
CA LEU A 195 21.08 -1.87 5.60
C LEU A 195 22.59 -1.79 5.46
N GLU A 196 23.03 -0.91 4.57
CA GLU A 196 24.38 -0.39 4.50
C GLU A 196 24.32 1.13 4.73
N LEU A 197 24.59 1.54 5.97
CA LEU A 197 24.41 2.93 6.37
C LEU A 197 25.74 3.70 6.25
N PRO A 198 25.71 4.93 5.73
CA PRO A 198 26.88 5.79 5.77
C PRO A 198 27.25 6.11 7.23
N PRO A 199 28.54 6.31 7.52
CA PRO A 199 28.99 6.74 8.84
C PRO A 199 28.23 8.00 9.30
N GLY A 200 27.84 8.04 10.57
CA GLY A 200 27.16 9.19 11.17
C GLY A 200 25.64 9.20 11.06
N LEU A 201 25.02 8.30 10.30
CA LEU A 201 23.54 8.30 10.18
C LEU A 201 22.82 7.79 11.44
N LEU A 202 23.50 6.95 12.21
CA LEU A 202 22.98 6.42 13.49
C LEU A 202 23.52 7.16 14.71
N ASP A 203 24.49 8.02 14.51
CA ASP A 203 25.02 8.84 15.59
C ASP A 203 23.91 9.79 16.00
N ASP A 204 23.34 9.57 17.18
CA ASP A 204 22.38 10.47 17.76
C ASP A 204 23.08 11.84 17.86
N ALA A 205 22.50 12.86 17.24
CA ALA A 205 22.96 14.22 17.45
C ALA A 205 22.97 14.44 18.98
N GLU A 206 24.14 14.64 19.55
CA GLU A 206 24.27 15.00 20.95
C GLU A 206 23.35 16.21 21.21
N PRO A 207 22.67 16.22 22.35
CA PRO A 207 21.73 17.25 22.72
C PRO A 207 22.36 18.65 22.80
#